data_2332d8c7d1e1352898e102831f13a264
#
_entry.id   2332d8c7d1e1352898e102831f13a264
#
_cell.length_a   1.000
_cell.length_b   1.000
_cell.length_c   1.000
_cell.angle_alpha   90.00
_cell.angle_beta   90.00
_cell.angle_gamma   90.00
#
_symmetry.space_group_name_H-M   'P 1'
#
loop_
_entity.id
_entity.type
_entity.pdbx_description
1 polymer ?
#
loop_
_entity_poly.entity_id
_entity_poly.type
_entity_poly.pdbx_seq_one_letter_code
_entity_poly.pdbx_strand_id
1 'polypeptide(L)'
;MKTRIYRLLVNRVPAIRRKYQEARKKADSKGDRVLLLGKLLLWNLEYYFLGGQNRRGECSFPEKKKLLFQESGSFTGMSVEKLLRELSGYDVISFDVFDTLLLRPFSAPTDLFYMMGIEFHYPDFPVLRILAEDQARQKKQKTEGTGEVSLKEIWECLNPLTGIPATAGIAMEMSLEEKYCLGNPYFLPLVKALKKEEKILLAVSDMYLDREFIQKLLEKFYGPVFDRILVSKEEGCSKGEGNLYEKVRNIAGELRTARGAPFKGACSIAHIGDNPHSDILMARK
;
A
#
# COMPACT_ATOMS: atom_id res chain seq x y z
N MET A 1 -5.83 15.30 -28.33
CA MET A 1 -5.57 16.71 -27.95
C MET A 1 -6.54 17.23 -26.88
N LYS A 2 -7.87 17.15 -27.03
CA LYS A 2 -8.86 17.62 -26.03
C LYS A 2 -8.67 17.03 -24.63
N THR A 3 -8.41 15.73 -24.53
CA THR A 3 -8.21 15.02 -23.25
C THR A 3 -6.97 15.49 -22.50
N ARG A 4 -5.88 15.81 -23.19
CA ARG A 4 -4.61 16.29 -22.60
C ARG A 4 -4.76 17.70 -22.01
N ILE A 5 -5.48 18.57 -22.72
CA ILE A 5 -5.80 19.94 -22.26
C ILE A 5 -6.71 19.88 -21.02
N TYR A 6 -7.74 19.05 -21.04
CA TYR A 6 -8.65 18.87 -19.91
C TYR A 6 -7.90 18.40 -18.65
N ARG A 7 -6.99 17.44 -18.77
CA ARG A 7 -6.17 16.96 -17.66
C ARG A 7 -5.31 18.06 -17.06
N LEU A 8 -4.63 18.84 -17.89
CA LEU A 8 -3.73 19.90 -17.43
C LEU A 8 -4.49 21.06 -16.79
N LEU A 9 -5.59 21.49 -17.37
CA LEU A 9 -6.28 22.72 -16.95
C LEU A 9 -7.39 22.48 -15.92
N VAL A 10 -8.01 21.29 -15.89
CA VAL A 10 -9.15 21.00 -15.01
C VAL A 10 -8.75 20.08 -13.85
N ASN A 11 -8.13 18.94 -14.15
CA ASN A 11 -7.96 17.89 -13.15
C ASN A 11 -6.80 18.13 -12.17
N ARG A 12 -5.83 18.96 -12.57
CA ARG A 12 -4.60 19.14 -11.80
C ARG A 12 -4.79 19.87 -10.46
N VAL A 13 -5.84 20.70 -10.35
CA VAL A 13 -6.11 21.52 -9.16
C VAL A 13 -7.54 21.26 -8.65
N PRO A 14 -7.74 20.74 -7.43
CA PRO A 14 -9.05 20.35 -6.90
C PRO A 14 -10.07 21.47 -6.92
N ALA A 15 -9.65 22.68 -6.55
CA ALA A 15 -10.53 23.85 -6.54
C ALA A 15 -10.96 24.27 -7.95
N ILE A 16 -10.06 24.19 -8.93
CA ILE A 16 -10.38 24.49 -10.34
C ILE A 16 -11.32 23.41 -10.87
N ARG A 17 -11.06 22.15 -10.57
CA ARG A 17 -11.92 21.02 -10.99
C ARG A 17 -13.35 21.19 -10.47
N ARG A 18 -13.53 21.50 -9.17
CA ARG A 18 -14.86 21.74 -8.59
C ARG A 18 -15.57 22.90 -9.26
N LYS A 19 -14.93 24.08 -9.37
CA LYS A 19 -15.47 25.25 -10.06
C LYS A 19 -15.87 24.94 -11.52
N TYR A 20 -15.01 24.20 -12.23
CA TYR A 20 -15.27 23.81 -13.60
C TYR A 20 -16.47 22.84 -13.73
N GLN A 21 -16.56 21.83 -12.87
CA GLN A 21 -17.65 20.85 -12.90
C GLN A 21 -19.00 21.52 -12.57
N GLU A 22 -19.04 22.42 -11.60
CA GLU A 22 -20.24 23.20 -11.24
C GLU A 22 -20.66 24.12 -12.37
N ALA A 23 -19.71 24.85 -12.95
CA ALA A 23 -20.00 25.75 -14.07
C ALA A 23 -20.42 24.99 -15.32
N ARG A 24 -19.85 23.81 -15.57
CA ARG A 24 -20.21 22.96 -16.72
C ARG A 24 -21.62 22.40 -16.63
N LYS A 25 -22.12 22.10 -15.42
CA LYS A 25 -23.52 21.65 -15.22
C LYS A 25 -24.53 22.73 -15.62
N LYS A 26 -24.12 24.01 -15.59
CA LYS A 26 -24.94 25.18 -15.91
C LYS A 26 -24.75 25.70 -17.35
N ALA A 27 -23.83 25.09 -18.11
CA ALA A 27 -23.46 25.52 -19.45
C ALA A 27 -24.24 24.74 -20.54
N ASP A 28 -25.38 25.25 -20.94
CA ASP A 28 -26.29 24.59 -21.87
C ASP A 28 -26.00 24.95 -23.35
N SER A 29 -25.54 26.17 -23.60
CA SER A 29 -25.28 26.67 -24.96
C SER A 29 -23.82 26.52 -25.39
N LYS A 30 -23.57 26.62 -26.69
CA LYS A 30 -22.20 26.71 -27.26
C LYS A 30 -21.46 27.95 -26.74
N GLY A 31 -22.15 29.07 -26.56
CA GLY A 31 -21.58 30.30 -25.99
C GLY A 31 -21.11 30.12 -24.59
N ASP A 32 -21.91 29.47 -23.74
CA ASP A 32 -21.53 29.18 -22.33
C ASP A 32 -20.29 28.31 -22.24
N ARG A 33 -20.12 27.37 -23.18
CA ARG A 33 -18.92 26.51 -23.20
C ARG A 33 -17.65 27.27 -23.58
N VAL A 34 -17.75 28.26 -24.46
CA VAL A 34 -16.63 29.14 -24.80
C VAL A 34 -16.28 30.04 -23.63
N LEU A 35 -17.31 30.63 -22.99
CA LEU A 35 -17.10 31.42 -21.76
C LEU A 35 -16.48 30.61 -20.62
N LEU A 36 -16.88 29.34 -20.48
CA LEU A 36 -16.31 28.43 -19.51
C LEU A 36 -14.83 28.14 -19.75
N LEU A 37 -14.39 28.05 -20.99
CA LEU A 37 -12.97 27.93 -21.33
C LEU A 37 -12.19 29.18 -20.93
N GLY A 38 -12.75 30.37 -21.15
CA GLY A 38 -12.15 31.63 -20.67
C GLY A 38 -12.01 31.67 -19.15
N LYS A 39 -13.07 31.30 -18.43
CA LYS A 39 -13.02 31.18 -16.97
C LYS A 39 -11.99 30.14 -16.50
N LEU A 40 -11.87 29.01 -17.17
CA LEU A 40 -10.91 27.99 -16.85
C LEU A 40 -9.45 28.49 -16.98
N LEU A 41 -9.15 29.23 -18.02
CA LEU A 41 -7.84 29.87 -18.21
C LEU A 41 -7.56 30.89 -17.11
N LEU A 42 -8.55 31.72 -16.77
CA LEU A 42 -8.44 32.72 -15.70
C LEU A 42 -8.19 32.06 -14.33
N TRP A 43 -8.90 30.97 -13.98
CA TRP A 43 -8.68 30.24 -12.72
C TRP A 43 -7.29 29.59 -12.65
N ASN A 44 -6.77 29.11 -13.78
CA ASN A 44 -5.42 28.58 -13.82
C ASN A 44 -4.37 29.71 -13.68
N LEU A 45 -4.58 30.86 -14.34
CA LEU A 45 -3.72 32.03 -14.20
C LEU A 45 -3.70 32.54 -12.75
N GLU A 46 -4.87 32.71 -12.13
CA GLU A 46 -4.99 33.10 -10.73
C GLU A 46 -4.25 32.12 -9.81
N TYR A 47 -4.40 30.83 -10.05
CA TYR A 47 -3.77 29.80 -9.23
C TYR A 47 -2.26 29.77 -9.33
N TYR A 48 -1.70 29.81 -10.55
CA TYR A 48 -0.29 29.63 -10.77
C TYR A 48 0.53 30.93 -10.71
N PHE A 49 -0.03 32.05 -11.06
CA PHE A 49 0.69 33.31 -11.19
C PHE A 49 0.27 34.41 -10.23
N LEU A 50 -0.96 34.44 -9.75
CA LEU A 50 -1.46 35.51 -8.88
C LEU A 50 -1.58 35.08 -7.38
N GLY A 51 -0.85 34.06 -6.98
CA GLY A 51 -0.77 33.63 -5.59
C GLY A 51 -2.04 32.95 -5.05
N GLY A 52 -2.91 32.48 -5.93
CA GLY A 52 -4.10 31.71 -5.54
C GLY A 52 -3.77 30.43 -4.75
N GLN A 53 -2.53 29.98 -4.84
CA GLN A 53 -1.98 28.90 -4.00
C GLN A 53 -1.98 29.27 -2.51
N ASN A 54 -1.69 30.51 -2.17
CA ASN A 54 -1.57 30.99 -0.79
C ASN A 54 -2.92 31.36 -0.16
N ARG A 55 -3.99 31.53 -0.96
CA ARG A 55 -5.35 31.80 -0.48
C ARG A 55 -6.14 30.56 -0.09
N ARG A 56 -5.56 29.40 -0.23
CA ARG A 56 -6.12 28.19 0.35
C ARG A 56 -5.86 28.28 1.84
N GLY A 57 -6.92 28.55 2.56
CA GLY A 57 -6.97 28.15 3.94
C GLY A 57 -6.39 26.75 3.99
N GLU A 58 -5.45 26.57 4.88
CA GLU A 58 -4.77 25.34 5.21
C GLU A 58 -5.63 24.16 4.77
N CYS A 59 -5.17 23.32 3.85
CA CYS A 59 -5.56 21.94 3.95
C CYS A 59 -5.34 21.64 5.42
N SER A 60 -6.43 21.63 6.19
CA SER A 60 -6.37 21.06 7.51
C SER A 60 -5.96 19.63 7.24
N PHE A 61 -4.65 19.41 7.24
CA PHE A 61 -4.15 18.10 7.55
C PHE A 61 -4.94 17.74 8.79
N PRO A 62 -5.71 16.63 8.79
CA PRO A 62 -6.35 16.17 9.99
C PRO A 62 -5.27 16.33 11.05
N GLU A 63 -5.57 17.18 12.08
CA GLU A 63 -4.59 17.53 13.10
C GLU A 63 -3.75 16.30 13.29
N LYS A 64 -2.42 16.43 13.11
CA LYS A 64 -1.54 15.34 13.42
C LYS A 64 -1.97 14.95 14.82
N LYS A 65 -2.82 13.92 14.95
CA LYS A 65 -2.93 13.25 16.22
C LYS A 65 -1.48 13.04 16.52
N LYS A 66 -0.92 13.84 17.44
CA LYS A 66 0.40 13.59 17.96
C LYS A 66 0.37 12.11 18.12
N LEU A 67 1.11 11.39 17.27
CA LEU A 67 1.54 10.07 17.63
C LEU A 67 2.30 10.34 18.92
N LEU A 68 1.52 10.39 20.00
CA LEU A 68 2.03 10.14 21.30
C LEU A 68 2.61 8.74 21.15
N PHE A 69 3.89 8.68 20.78
CA PHE A 69 4.78 7.74 21.39
C PHE A 69 4.66 8.07 22.87
N GLN A 70 3.52 7.70 23.46
CA GLN A 70 3.47 7.53 24.87
C GLN A 70 4.55 6.49 25.11
N GLU A 71 5.49 6.86 25.96
CA GLU A 71 6.45 5.96 26.59
C GLU A 71 5.79 4.84 27.41
N SER A 72 4.48 4.68 27.34
CA SER A 72 3.80 3.49 27.78
C SER A 72 4.10 2.40 26.74
N GLY A 73 5.15 1.68 27.05
CA GLY A 73 5.57 0.43 26.48
C GLY A 73 4.49 -0.59 26.26
N SER A 74 3.61 -0.37 25.34
CA SER A 74 2.77 -1.44 24.92
C SER A 74 2.51 -1.33 23.43
N PHE A 75 3.50 -1.62 22.71
CA PHE A 75 3.32 -2.36 21.47
C PHE A 75 2.70 -3.68 21.87
N THR A 76 2.09 -4.23 22.45
CA THR A 76 1.40 -5.45 22.93
C THR A 76 1.51 -5.74 24.43
N GLY A 77 2.28 -4.99 25.18
CA GLY A 77 2.59 -5.35 26.58
C GLY A 77 3.36 -6.68 26.74
N MET A 78 3.82 -7.25 25.62
CA MET A 78 4.51 -8.53 25.59
C MET A 78 5.99 -8.32 25.25
N SER A 79 6.90 -8.84 26.07
CA SER A 79 8.33 -8.82 25.74
C SER A 79 8.66 -9.82 24.63
N VAL A 80 9.76 -9.57 23.91
CA VAL A 80 10.24 -10.46 22.84
C VAL A 80 10.45 -11.88 23.36
N GLU A 81 11.01 -12.02 24.59
CA GLU A 81 11.26 -13.32 25.22
C GLU A 81 9.97 -14.06 25.55
N LYS A 82 8.93 -13.34 25.95
CA LYS A 82 7.62 -13.95 26.20
C LYS A 82 7.00 -14.43 24.91
N LEU A 83 7.02 -13.60 23.86
CA LEU A 83 6.50 -13.98 22.54
C LEU A 83 7.28 -15.17 21.96
N LEU A 84 8.60 -15.17 22.08
CA LEU A 84 9.43 -16.31 21.65
C LEU A 84 9.02 -17.62 22.34
N ARG A 85 8.76 -17.58 23.65
CA ARG A 85 8.27 -18.77 24.40
C ARG A 85 6.90 -19.23 23.90
N GLU A 86 5.98 -18.31 23.63
CA GLU A 86 4.66 -18.65 23.07
C GLU A 86 4.77 -19.28 21.68
N LEU A 87 5.73 -18.83 20.87
CA LEU A 87 5.95 -19.34 19.52
C LEU A 87 6.74 -20.65 19.47
N SER A 88 7.41 -21.05 20.57
CA SER A 88 8.27 -22.23 20.59
C SER A 88 7.55 -23.52 20.21
N GLY A 89 6.24 -23.62 20.52
CA GLY A 89 5.41 -24.79 20.20
C GLY A 89 4.96 -24.89 18.74
N TYR A 90 5.27 -23.91 17.89
CA TYR A 90 4.87 -23.91 16.49
C TYR A 90 6.03 -24.30 15.57
N ASP A 91 5.73 -25.05 14.50
CA ASP A 91 6.70 -25.46 13.49
C ASP A 91 7.03 -24.31 12.53
N VAL A 92 6.01 -23.55 12.18
CA VAL A 92 6.06 -22.47 11.18
C VAL A 92 5.52 -21.19 11.78
N ILE A 93 6.26 -20.11 11.56
CA ILE A 93 5.82 -18.76 11.95
C ILE A 93 5.68 -17.93 10.69
N SER A 94 4.47 -17.47 10.42
CA SER A 94 4.19 -16.55 9.32
C SER A 94 3.97 -15.14 9.85
N PHE A 95 4.47 -14.17 9.11
CA PHE A 95 4.37 -12.75 9.45
C PHE A 95 3.70 -11.99 8.32
N ASP A 96 2.83 -11.07 8.66
CA ASP A 96 2.51 -9.97 7.78
C ASP A 96 3.75 -9.08 7.58
N VAL A 97 3.77 -8.31 6.48
CA VAL A 97 4.95 -7.53 6.09
C VAL A 97 4.81 -6.06 6.47
N PHE A 98 3.88 -5.34 5.83
CA PHE A 98 3.74 -3.90 6.05
C PHE A 98 2.97 -3.61 7.33
N ASP A 99 3.42 -2.59 8.06
CA ASP A 99 2.91 -2.20 9.39
C ASP A 99 3.08 -3.30 10.48
N THR A 100 3.77 -4.42 10.11
CA THR A 100 4.22 -5.49 11.02
C THR A 100 5.75 -5.61 10.99
N LEU A 101 6.33 -6.30 10.02
CA LEU A 101 7.80 -6.42 9.87
C LEU A 101 8.44 -5.11 9.39
N LEU A 102 7.79 -4.41 8.48
CA LEU A 102 8.23 -3.14 7.92
C LEU A 102 7.30 -2.04 8.39
N LEU A 103 7.85 -1.01 9.01
CA LEU A 103 7.14 0.18 9.45
C LEU A 103 7.37 1.33 8.47
N ARG A 104 6.38 2.20 8.33
CA ARG A 104 6.48 3.47 7.61
C ARG A 104 6.23 4.63 8.58
N PRO A 105 6.97 5.75 8.48
CA PRO A 105 6.80 6.92 9.36
C PRO A 105 5.57 7.75 8.97
N PHE A 106 4.50 7.09 8.56
CA PHE A 106 3.25 7.68 8.09
C PHE A 106 2.09 7.29 9.00
N SER A 107 1.06 8.14 9.04
CA SER A 107 -0.17 7.85 9.78
C SER A 107 -1.05 6.82 9.07
N ALA A 108 -0.95 6.78 7.74
CA ALA A 108 -1.63 5.80 6.89
C ALA A 108 -0.74 5.44 5.69
N PRO A 109 -0.86 4.23 5.14
CA PRO A 109 -0.13 3.81 3.95
C PRO A 109 -0.28 4.77 2.76
N THR A 110 -1.46 5.36 2.62
CA THR A 110 -1.79 6.33 1.57
C THR A 110 -1.08 7.68 1.69
N ASP A 111 -0.43 7.96 2.82
CA ASP A 111 0.33 9.20 3.01
C ASP A 111 1.55 9.27 2.09
N LEU A 112 2.05 8.12 1.61
CA LEU A 112 3.06 8.05 0.57
C LEU A 112 2.62 8.80 -0.70
N PHE A 113 1.34 8.75 -1.03
CA PHE A 113 0.80 9.40 -2.23
C PHE A 113 0.80 10.93 -2.12
N TYR A 114 0.78 11.50 -0.89
CA TYR A 114 1.00 12.94 -0.70
C TYR A 114 2.44 13.32 -1.02
N MET A 115 3.41 12.51 -0.63
CA MET A 115 4.82 12.73 -0.98
C MET A 115 5.00 12.69 -2.50
N MET A 116 4.40 11.71 -3.18
CA MET A 116 4.40 11.63 -4.63
C MET A 116 3.73 12.86 -5.27
N GLY A 117 2.62 13.33 -4.69
CA GLY A 117 1.92 14.53 -5.13
C GLY A 117 2.79 15.79 -5.05
N ILE A 118 3.63 15.89 -4.05
CA ILE A 118 4.61 17.00 -3.90
C ILE A 118 5.67 16.88 -4.99
N GLU A 119 6.28 15.72 -5.16
CA GLU A 119 7.34 15.49 -6.16
C GLU A 119 6.85 15.72 -7.61
N PHE A 120 5.63 15.31 -7.90
CA PHE A 120 5.02 15.53 -9.23
C PHE A 120 4.36 16.90 -9.38
N HIS A 121 4.40 17.76 -8.36
CA HIS A 121 3.66 19.01 -8.30
C HIS A 121 2.17 18.82 -8.68
N TYR A 122 1.55 17.78 -8.12
CA TYR A 122 0.20 17.34 -8.48
C TYR A 122 -0.68 17.23 -7.21
N PRO A 123 -1.34 18.31 -6.78
CA PRO A 123 -2.09 18.35 -5.52
C PRO A 123 -3.21 17.30 -5.35
N ASP A 124 -3.79 16.83 -6.47
CA ASP A 124 -4.86 15.81 -6.50
C ASP A 124 -4.33 14.37 -6.54
N PHE A 125 -3.02 14.21 -6.60
CA PHE A 125 -2.40 12.92 -6.83
C PHE A 125 -2.90 11.83 -5.86
N PRO A 126 -2.99 12.06 -4.53
CA PRO A 126 -3.43 11.03 -3.59
C PRO A 126 -4.83 10.50 -3.92
N VAL A 127 -5.76 11.40 -4.22
CA VAL A 127 -7.14 11.03 -4.56
C VAL A 127 -7.18 10.23 -5.86
N LEU A 128 -6.44 10.67 -6.87
CA LEU A 128 -6.41 10.01 -8.18
C LEU A 128 -5.69 8.65 -8.11
N ARG A 129 -4.65 8.52 -7.27
CA ARG A 129 -3.93 7.26 -7.06
C ARG A 129 -4.84 6.20 -6.40
N ILE A 130 -5.59 6.60 -5.37
CA ILE A 130 -6.56 5.71 -4.71
C ILE A 130 -7.67 5.32 -5.71
N LEU A 131 -8.22 6.27 -6.44
CA LEU A 131 -9.25 6.00 -7.46
C LEU A 131 -8.73 5.05 -8.55
N ALA A 132 -7.49 5.21 -8.99
CA ALA A 132 -6.89 4.35 -10.00
C ALA A 132 -6.71 2.91 -9.51
N GLU A 133 -6.36 2.72 -8.25
CA GLU A 133 -6.28 1.39 -7.64
C GLU A 133 -7.66 0.74 -7.58
N ASP A 134 -8.68 1.45 -7.12
CA ASP A 134 -10.06 0.94 -7.11
C ASP A 134 -10.53 0.54 -8.51
N GLN A 135 -10.22 1.36 -9.51
CA GLN A 135 -10.57 1.05 -10.91
C GLN A 135 -9.83 -0.18 -11.43
N ALA A 136 -8.55 -0.33 -11.10
CA ALA A 136 -7.77 -1.49 -11.50
C ALA A 136 -8.31 -2.78 -10.86
N ARG A 137 -8.61 -2.76 -9.55
CA ARG A 137 -9.19 -3.88 -8.80
C ARG A 137 -10.57 -4.27 -9.37
N GLN A 138 -11.44 -3.30 -9.59
CA GLN A 138 -12.76 -3.54 -10.18
C GLN A 138 -12.68 -4.10 -11.60
N LYS A 139 -11.75 -3.61 -12.42
CA LYS A 139 -11.51 -4.12 -13.76
C LYS A 139 -11.07 -5.58 -13.71
N LYS A 140 -10.07 -5.89 -12.90
CA LYS A 140 -9.51 -7.23 -12.77
C LYS A 140 -10.51 -8.22 -12.16
N GLN A 141 -11.30 -7.78 -11.19
CA GLN A 141 -12.39 -8.58 -10.64
C GLN A 141 -13.41 -9.00 -11.70
N LYS A 142 -13.73 -8.11 -12.66
CA LYS A 142 -14.66 -8.40 -13.76
C LYS A 142 -14.05 -9.30 -14.84
N THR A 143 -12.76 -9.21 -15.09
CA THR A 143 -12.09 -9.95 -16.19
C THR A 143 -11.50 -11.28 -15.76
N GLU A 144 -11.00 -11.35 -14.52
CA GLU A 144 -10.21 -12.51 -14.03
C GLU A 144 -10.79 -13.13 -12.74
N GLY A 145 -11.85 -12.53 -12.16
CA GLY A 145 -12.45 -13.03 -10.92
C GLY A 145 -11.65 -12.76 -9.66
N THR A 146 -10.60 -11.96 -9.74
CA THR A 146 -9.77 -11.56 -8.59
C THR A 146 -9.57 -10.05 -8.56
N GLY A 147 -9.50 -9.47 -7.35
CA GLY A 147 -9.17 -8.06 -7.13
C GLY A 147 -7.66 -7.79 -6.94
N GLU A 148 -6.82 -8.81 -7.05
CA GLU A 148 -5.38 -8.69 -6.80
C GLU A 148 -4.65 -8.11 -8.02
N VAL A 149 -4.22 -6.87 -7.89
CA VAL A 149 -3.61 -6.07 -8.96
C VAL A 149 -2.11 -5.85 -8.73
N SER A 150 -1.40 -5.61 -9.82
CA SER A 150 -0.01 -5.15 -9.80
C SER A 150 0.09 -3.63 -9.79
N LEU A 151 1.22 -3.10 -9.34
CA LEU A 151 1.51 -1.67 -9.43
C LEU A 151 1.41 -1.15 -10.87
N LYS A 152 1.80 -1.97 -11.85
CA LYS A 152 1.68 -1.64 -13.27
C LYS A 152 0.23 -1.42 -13.70
N GLU A 153 -0.68 -2.34 -13.34
CA GLU A 153 -2.11 -2.22 -13.67
C GLU A 153 -2.74 -0.98 -13.02
N ILE A 154 -2.33 -0.65 -11.79
CA ILE A 154 -2.76 0.59 -11.12
C ILE A 154 -2.29 1.81 -11.92
N TRP A 155 -1.03 1.85 -12.33
CA TRP A 155 -0.47 2.97 -13.10
C TRP A 155 -1.02 3.05 -14.53
N GLU A 156 -1.45 1.96 -15.14
CA GLU A 156 -2.19 1.96 -16.40
C GLU A 156 -3.54 2.69 -16.27
N CYS A 157 -4.21 2.56 -15.11
CA CYS A 157 -5.41 3.33 -14.80
C CYS A 157 -5.10 4.79 -14.42
N LEU A 158 -3.99 5.04 -13.73
CA LEU A 158 -3.60 6.37 -13.25
C LEU A 158 -3.03 7.27 -14.36
N ASN A 159 -2.25 6.73 -15.27
CA ASN A 159 -1.65 7.50 -16.37
C ASN A 159 -2.70 8.29 -17.19
N PRO A 160 -3.84 7.72 -17.60
CA PRO A 160 -4.89 8.48 -18.24
C PRO A 160 -5.47 9.61 -17.38
N LEU A 161 -5.46 9.52 -16.07
CA LEU A 161 -6.00 10.53 -15.17
C LEU A 161 -5.03 11.69 -14.93
N THR A 162 -3.74 11.39 -14.87
CA THR A 162 -2.70 12.37 -14.48
C THR A 162 -1.85 12.87 -15.64
N GLY A 163 -1.67 12.06 -16.67
CA GLY A 163 -0.69 12.32 -17.75
C GLY A 163 0.75 12.00 -17.36
N ILE A 164 1.00 11.51 -16.13
CA ILE A 164 2.33 11.09 -15.67
C ILE A 164 2.65 9.74 -16.32
N PRO A 165 3.83 9.57 -16.95
CA PRO A 165 4.24 8.29 -17.51
C PRO A 165 4.27 7.20 -16.44
N ALA A 166 3.68 6.03 -16.73
CA ALA A 166 3.59 4.94 -15.75
C ALA A 166 4.97 4.49 -15.27
N THR A 167 5.97 4.43 -16.15
CA THR A 167 7.35 4.06 -15.80
C THR A 167 7.97 5.02 -14.79
N ALA A 168 7.79 6.33 -14.97
CA ALA A 168 8.29 7.33 -14.02
C ALA A 168 7.56 7.26 -12.68
N GLY A 169 6.26 7.01 -12.72
CA GLY A 169 5.44 6.89 -11.53
C GLY A 169 5.75 5.65 -10.69
N ILE A 170 5.86 4.49 -11.34
CA ILE A 170 6.26 3.24 -10.69
C ILE A 170 7.64 3.39 -10.03
N ALA A 171 8.62 3.93 -10.75
CA ALA A 171 9.95 4.15 -10.23
C ALA A 171 9.95 5.07 -8.99
N MET A 172 9.15 6.14 -9.02
CA MET A 172 9.00 7.06 -7.88
C MET A 172 8.35 6.35 -6.68
N GLU A 173 7.24 5.62 -6.88
CA GLU A 173 6.54 4.91 -5.81
C GLU A 173 7.44 3.89 -5.13
N MET A 174 8.15 3.07 -5.92
CA MET A 174 9.13 2.09 -5.40
C MET A 174 10.29 2.77 -4.66
N SER A 175 10.82 3.88 -5.19
CA SER A 175 11.90 4.63 -4.54
C SER A 175 11.48 5.21 -3.19
N LEU A 176 10.25 5.72 -3.07
CA LEU A 176 9.72 6.26 -1.83
C LEU A 176 9.41 5.14 -0.81
N GLU A 177 8.87 4.00 -1.25
CA GLU A 177 8.73 2.84 -0.37
C GLU A 177 10.10 2.37 0.15
N GLU A 178 11.11 2.25 -0.69
CA GLU A 178 12.47 1.86 -0.26
C GLU A 178 13.09 2.87 0.71
N LYS A 179 12.82 4.17 0.50
CA LYS A 179 13.33 5.26 1.34
C LYS A 179 12.68 5.31 2.70
N TYR A 180 11.38 5.07 2.78
CA TYR A 180 10.62 5.29 4.00
C TYR A 180 10.31 4.00 4.77
N CYS A 181 10.44 2.82 4.18
CA CYS A 181 10.35 1.57 4.92
C CYS A 181 11.52 1.39 5.87
N LEU A 182 11.19 1.01 7.11
CA LEU A 182 12.12 0.72 8.20
C LEU A 182 11.78 -0.64 8.78
N GLY A 183 12.80 -1.42 9.16
CA GLY A 183 12.59 -2.68 9.88
C GLY A 183 12.03 -2.40 11.28
N ASN A 184 11.02 -3.15 11.68
CA ASN A 184 10.41 -3.02 12.99
C ASN A 184 11.40 -3.49 14.09
N PRO A 185 11.86 -2.60 14.99
CA PRO A 185 12.87 -2.92 15.99
C PRO A 185 12.41 -4.00 16.99
N TYR A 186 11.11 -4.17 17.19
CA TYR A 186 10.56 -5.21 18.04
C TYR A 186 10.74 -6.61 17.42
N PHE A 187 10.56 -6.75 16.11
CA PHE A 187 10.66 -8.04 15.43
C PHE A 187 12.08 -8.41 15.01
N LEU A 188 13.02 -7.46 14.93
CA LEU A 188 14.42 -7.77 14.56
C LEU A 188 15.05 -8.83 15.45
N PRO A 189 15.04 -8.73 16.80
CA PRO A 189 15.60 -9.75 17.68
C PRO A 189 14.77 -11.04 17.67
N LEU A 190 13.44 -10.96 17.55
CA LEU A 190 12.56 -12.12 17.53
C LEU A 190 12.83 -13.01 16.32
N VAL A 191 12.85 -12.43 15.12
CA VAL A 191 13.11 -13.17 13.86
C VAL A 191 14.48 -13.85 13.89
N LYS A 192 15.50 -13.16 14.42
CA LYS A 192 16.83 -13.76 14.60
C LYS A 192 16.82 -14.94 15.57
N ALA A 193 16.07 -14.84 16.68
CA ALA A 193 15.94 -15.91 17.65
C ALA A 193 15.20 -17.12 17.06
N LEU A 194 14.07 -16.89 16.39
CA LEU A 194 13.29 -17.95 15.73
C LEU A 194 14.13 -18.68 14.66
N LYS A 195 14.95 -17.95 13.91
CA LYS A 195 15.85 -18.57 12.91
C LYS A 195 16.94 -19.43 13.56
N LYS A 196 17.46 -19.02 14.73
CA LYS A 196 18.39 -19.85 15.53
C LYS A 196 17.75 -21.13 16.07
N GLU A 197 16.44 -21.09 16.33
CA GLU A 197 15.63 -22.25 16.73
C GLU A 197 15.18 -23.10 15.51
N GLU A 198 15.75 -22.82 14.33
CA GLU A 198 15.47 -23.53 13.07
C GLU A 198 13.98 -23.51 12.64
N LYS A 199 13.20 -22.53 13.14
CA LYS A 199 11.80 -22.35 12.74
C LYS A 199 11.69 -22.05 11.23
N ILE A 200 10.62 -22.52 10.60
CA ILE A 200 10.27 -22.12 9.25
C ILE A 200 9.61 -20.74 9.32
N LEU A 201 10.17 -19.77 8.61
CA LEU A 201 9.69 -18.39 8.62
C LEU A 201 9.10 -18.02 7.27
N LEU A 202 7.85 -17.57 7.28
CA LEU A 202 7.14 -17.11 6.10
C LEU A 202 6.81 -15.63 6.23
N ALA A 203 6.91 -14.87 5.12
CA ALA A 203 6.37 -13.52 5.02
C ALA A 203 5.16 -13.55 4.08
N VAL A 204 4.03 -12.97 4.49
CA VAL A 204 2.75 -13.03 3.76
C VAL A 204 2.15 -11.64 3.67
N SER A 205 1.98 -11.12 2.46
CA SER A 205 1.56 -9.73 2.25
C SER A 205 0.42 -9.61 1.25
N ASP A 206 -0.62 -8.87 1.62
CA ASP A 206 -1.63 -8.39 0.66
C ASP A 206 -1.13 -7.07 0.06
N MET A 207 -0.39 -7.17 -1.06
CA MET A 207 0.27 -6.02 -1.67
C MET A 207 0.35 -6.13 -3.19
N TYR A 208 0.30 -4.98 -3.86
CA TYR A 208 0.44 -4.84 -5.32
C TYR A 208 1.90 -4.74 -5.80
N LEU A 209 2.88 -4.71 -4.88
CA LEU A 209 4.31 -4.72 -5.18
C LEU A 209 4.81 -6.12 -5.51
N ASP A 210 5.89 -6.19 -6.29
CA ASP A 210 6.49 -7.47 -6.69
C ASP A 210 7.20 -8.13 -5.50
N ARG A 211 7.18 -9.48 -5.48
CA ARG A 211 7.84 -10.29 -4.45
C ARG A 211 9.32 -9.96 -4.30
N GLU A 212 10.03 -9.80 -5.42
CA GLU A 212 11.46 -9.47 -5.42
C GLU A 212 11.73 -8.12 -4.75
N PHE A 213 10.86 -7.14 -4.93
CA PHE A 213 10.99 -5.85 -4.26
C PHE A 213 10.75 -5.98 -2.75
N ILE A 214 9.71 -6.71 -2.34
CA ILE A 214 9.42 -6.97 -0.92
C ILE A 214 10.56 -7.78 -0.28
N GLN A 215 11.09 -8.78 -0.99
CA GLN A 215 12.24 -9.56 -0.54
C GLN A 215 13.45 -8.66 -0.30
N LYS A 216 13.79 -7.78 -1.23
CA LYS A 216 14.89 -6.81 -1.08
C LYS A 216 14.71 -5.92 0.15
N LEU A 217 13.49 -5.44 0.41
CA LEU A 217 13.17 -4.63 1.60
C LEU A 217 13.37 -5.45 2.89
N LEU A 218 12.87 -6.67 2.93
CA LEU A 218 13.02 -7.54 4.09
C LEU A 218 14.49 -7.92 4.34
N GLU A 219 15.22 -8.30 3.30
CA GLU A 219 16.64 -8.66 3.40
C GLU A 219 17.52 -7.51 3.87
N LYS A 220 17.19 -6.28 3.53
CA LYS A 220 17.88 -5.07 4.00
C LYS A 220 17.92 -4.97 5.53
N PHE A 221 16.87 -5.42 6.22
CA PHE A 221 16.75 -5.28 7.68
C PHE A 221 16.93 -6.61 8.43
N TYR A 222 16.42 -7.69 7.88
CA TYR A 222 16.38 -9.00 8.53
C TYR A 222 17.44 -9.98 7.99
N GLY A 223 18.03 -9.70 6.82
CA GLY A 223 18.82 -10.67 6.06
C GLY A 223 17.93 -11.72 5.36
N PRO A 224 18.52 -12.72 4.68
CA PRO A 224 17.79 -13.77 3.94
C PRO A 224 17.25 -14.85 4.89
N VAL A 225 16.36 -14.49 5.80
CA VAL A 225 15.88 -15.38 6.87
C VAL A 225 14.54 -16.04 6.56
N PHE A 226 13.76 -15.49 5.65
CA PHE A 226 12.45 -16.03 5.29
C PHE A 226 12.58 -17.18 4.28
N ASP A 227 12.01 -18.31 4.61
CA ASP A 227 12.05 -19.51 3.76
C ASP A 227 11.13 -19.36 2.54
N ARG A 228 10.06 -18.55 2.65
CA ARG A 228 9.19 -18.20 1.53
C ARG A 228 8.53 -16.83 1.78
N ILE A 229 8.30 -16.10 0.69
CA ILE A 229 7.53 -14.85 0.69
C ILE A 229 6.35 -15.04 -0.24
N LEU A 230 5.13 -14.82 0.26
CA LEU A 230 3.88 -14.89 -0.49
C LEU A 230 3.31 -13.49 -0.63
N VAL A 231 2.96 -13.11 -1.85
CA VAL A 231 2.36 -11.81 -2.16
C VAL A 231 1.05 -12.03 -2.87
N SER A 232 -0.04 -11.48 -2.37
CA SER A 232 -1.40 -11.69 -2.88
C SER A 232 -1.53 -11.47 -4.39
N LYS A 233 -0.89 -10.43 -4.90
CA LYS A 233 -0.84 -10.11 -6.33
C LYS A 233 -0.30 -11.27 -7.19
N GLU A 234 0.74 -11.97 -6.73
CA GLU A 234 1.35 -13.07 -7.48
C GLU A 234 0.60 -14.38 -7.27
N GLU A 235 0.00 -14.51 -6.10
CA GLU A 235 -0.78 -15.69 -5.75
C GLU A 235 -2.22 -15.66 -6.31
N GLY A 236 -2.69 -14.48 -6.75
CA GLY A 236 -4.05 -14.27 -7.25
C GLY A 236 -5.14 -14.43 -6.18
N CYS A 237 -4.77 -14.35 -4.91
CA CYS A 237 -5.66 -14.52 -3.77
C CYS A 237 -5.12 -13.74 -2.56
N SER A 238 -5.97 -13.40 -1.59
CA SER A 238 -5.61 -12.50 -0.49
C SER A 238 -5.80 -13.12 0.90
N LYS A 239 -5.12 -12.56 1.89
CA LYS A 239 -5.38 -12.85 3.30
C LYS A 239 -6.79 -12.41 3.68
N GLY A 240 -7.23 -11.25 3.16
CA GLY A 240 -8.54 -10.68 3.42
C GLY A 240 -9.71 -11.58 3.04
N GLU A 241 -9.56 -12.40 1.99
CA GLU A 241 -10.52 -13.43 1.58
C GLU A 241 -10.30 -14.77 2.29
N GLY A 242 -9.15 -14.96 2.93
CA GLY A 242 -8.76 -16.19 3.63
C GLY A 242 -8.09 -17.25 2.75
N ASN A 243 -8.24 -17.17 1.44
CA ASN A 243 -7.74 -18.17 0.49
C ASN A 243 -6.21 -18.18 0.36
N LEU A 244 -5.52 -17.08 0.67
CA LEU A 244 -4.06 -17.06 0.72
C LEU A 244 -3.52 -17.95 1.86
N TYR A 245 -4.26 -18.12 2.97
CA TYR A 245 -3.85 -18.99 4.07
C TYR A 245 -3.89 -20.48 3.73
N GLU A 246 -4.69 -20.89 2.75
CA GLU A 246 -4.63 -22.26 2.22
C GLU A 246 -3.27 -22.53 1.57
N LYS A 247 -2.76 -21.57 0.79
CA LYS A 247 -1.41 -21.66 0.21
C LYS A 247 -0.34 -21.64 1.27
N VAL A 248 -0.48 -20.81 2.31
CA VAL A 248 0.43 -20.79 3.46
C VAL A 248 0.51 -22.18 4.10
N ARG A 249 -0.64 -22.84 4.35
CA ARG A 249 -0.68 -24.20 4.92
C ARG A 249 0.01 -25.23 4.02
N ASN A 250 -0.23 -25.19 2.72
CA ASN A 250 0.40 -26.11 1.76
C ASN A 250 1.92 -25.94 1.72
N ILE A 251 2.41 -24.70 1.59
CA ILE A 251 3.83 -24.37 1.57
C ILE A 251 4.51 -24.75 2.90
N ALA A 252 3.85 -24.49 4.02
CA ALA A 252 4.34 -24.89 5.33
C ALA A 252 4.56 -26.42 5.43
N GLY A 253 3.59 -27.19 4.93
CA GLY A 253 3.69 -28.65 4.85
C GLY A 253 4.85 -29.13 3.96
N GLU A 254 5.01 -28.52 2.78
CA GLU A 254 6.10 -28.82 1.86
C GLU A 254 7.48 -28.54 2.49
N LEU A 255 7.65 -27.36 3.07
CA LEU A 255 8.92 -26.96 3.68
C LEU A 255 9.26 -27.82 4.91
N ARG A 256 8.27 -28.19 5.72
CA ARG A 256 8.44 -29.09 6.83
C ARG A 256 8.89 -30.48 6.38
N THR A 257 8.27 -31.01 5.33
CA THR A 257 8.64 -32.29 4.75
C THR A 257 10.06 -32.26 4.18
N ALA A 258 10.42 -31.19 3.47
CA ALA A 258 11.77 -31.00 2.93
C ALA A 258 12.87 -30.97 4.03
N ARG A 259 12.51 -30.58 5.25
CA ARG A 259 13.40 -30.60 6.44
C ARG A 259 13.42 -31.96 7.16
N GLY A 260 12.80 -33.00 6.61
CA GLY A 260 12.83 -34.37 7.14
C GLY A 260 11.80 -34.65 8.24
N ALA A 261 10.84 -33.75 8.48
CA ALA A 261 9.76 -34.06 9.42
C ALA A 261 8.77 -35.05 8.81
N PRO A 262 8.22 -36.01 9.57
CA PRO A 262 7.28 -36.98 9.02
C PRO A 262 6.01 -36.30 8.49
N PHE A 263 5.55 -36.72 7.34
CA PHE A 263 4.34 -36.21 6.68
C PHE A 263 3.05 -36.41 7.52
N LYS A 264 3.07 -37.28 8.51
CA LYS A 264 1.95 -37.58 9.40
C LYS A 264 2.00 -36.71 10.67
N GLY A 265 1.37 -35.58 10.63
CA GLY A 265 1.11 -34.70 11.77
C GLY A 265 0.67 -33.33 11.28
N ALA A 266 -0.33 -32.74 11.96
CA ALA A 266 -0.74 -31.38 11.64
C ALA A 266 0.46 -30.43 11.82
N CYS A 267 0.78 -29.66 10.75
CA CYS A 267 1.78 -28.59 10.82
C CYS A 267 1.21 -27.47 11.69
N SER A 268 1.86 -27.18 12.80
CA SER A 268 1.43 -26.08 13.67
C SER A 268 1.97 -24.74 13.12
N ILE A 269 1.05 -23.83 12.82
CA ILE A 269 1.38 -22.53 12.22
C ILE A 269 0.88 -21.42 13.15
N ALA A 270 1.74 -20.49 13.51
CA ALA A 270 1.33 -19.22 14.09
C ALA A 270 1.44 -18.09 13.04
N HIS A 271 0.48 -17.18 13.01
CA HIS A 271 0.52 -15.98 12.18
C HIS A 271 0.56 -14.74 13.06
N ILE A 272 1.40 -13.76 12.68
CA ILE A 272 1.57 -12.48 13.35
C ILE A 272 1.33 -11.36 12.34
N GLY A 273 0.40 -10.46 12.66
CA GLY A 273 0.07 -9.31 11.84
C GLY A 273 -0.73 -8.27 12.63
N ASP A 274 -0.97 -7.11 12.01
CA ASP A 274 -1.60 -5.96 12.65
C ASP A 274 -3.10 -5.84 12.33
N ASN A 275 -3.55 -6.44 11.22
CA ASN A 275 -4.92 -6.28 10.75
C ASN A 275 -5.88 -7.28 11.41
N PRO A 276 -6.89 -6.81 12.20
CA PRO A 276 -7.82 -7.69 12.90
C PRO A 276 -8.63 -8.61 11.97
N HIS A 277 -8.93 -8.18 10.75
CA HIS A 277 -9.69 -9.00 9.81
C HIS A 277 -8.78 -10.01 9.09
N SER A 278 -7.78 -9.53 8.36
CA SER A 278 -6.95 -10.39 7.53
C SER A 278 -6.02 -11.27 8.36
N ASP A 279 -5.36 -10.74 9.38
CA ASP A 279 -4.30 -11.44 10.09
C ASP A 279 -4.77 -12.20 11.35
N ILE A 280 -5.96 -11.86 11.87
CA ILE A 280 -6.51 -12.55 13.04
C ILE A 280 -7.72 -13.40 12.65
N LEU A 281 -8.76 -12.77 12.08
CA LEU A 281 -10.02 -13.49 11.83
C LEU A 281 -9.85 -14.53 10.70
N MET A 282 -9.24 -14.15 9.58
CA MET A 282 -9.05 -15.04 8.44
C MET A 282 -7.96 -16.08 8.67
N ALA A 283 -6.89 -15.74 9.39
CA ALA A 283 -5.83 -16.69 9.71
C ALA A 283 -6.29 -17.86 10.60
N ARG A 284 -7.39 -17.68 11.35
CA ARG A 284 -7.97 -18.72 12.23
C ARG A 284 -8.93 -19.67 11.53
N LYS A 285 -9.36 -19.37 10.33
CA LYS A 285 -10.23 -20.25 9.49
C LYS A 285 -9.40 -21.30 8.78
#